data_bd0eec45ad00d1c60ea40b4f20294037
#
_entry.id   bd0eec45ad00d1c60ea40b4f20294037
#
_cell.length_a   1.000
_cell.length_b   1.000
_cell.length_c   1.000
_cell.angle_alpha   90.00
_cell.angle_beta   90.00
_cell.angle_gamma   90.00
#
_symmetry.space_group_name_H-M   'P 1'
#
loop_
_entity.id
_entity.type
_entity.pdbx_description
1 polymer ?
#
loop_
_entity_poly.entity_id
_entity_poly.type
_entity_poly.pdbx_seq_one_letter_code
_entity_poly.pdbx_strand_id
1 'polypeptide(L)'
;VYYDMHDGVKVEVVRDLKKEKRALKALNAVLNEQLNVEGFSLQSPDIQITTTELLDLVELRGKHPDLFALEWPEGEPFRLREADGGSWTVSANPVGGWFELEGDIHLTEDYIVSMGQLLSLIREGDGRYIRLGDSDYVHLSDALRSQLLRIDTMAQRHGDKVRLSKVAMAVSGDSLQGEMAIEEPDALLEMRRRIRESEDMEVEIPTDLNAVLRDYQEDGVRWMLRMTSWGAGVCLADDMGLGKT
;
A
#
# COMPACT_ATOMS: atom_id res chain seq x y z
N VAL A 1 -10.08 -47.08 18.00
CA VAL A 1 -10.72 -46.82 19.30
C VAL A 1 -9.62 -46.61 20.31
N TYR A 2 -9.68 -45.54 21.06
CA TYR A 2 -8.83 -45.33 22.24
C TYR A 2 -9.70 -44.77 23.38
N TYR A 3 -9.16 -44.78 24.60
CA TYR A 3 -9.88 -44.28 25.77
C TYR A 3 -9.20 -42.97 26.23
N ASP A 4 -10.00 -41.97 26.55
CA ASP A 4 -9.54 -40.69 27.08
C ASP A 4 -10.33 -40.34 28.36
N MET A 5 -9.84 -39.35 29.10
CA MET A 5 -10.50 -38.84 30.30
C MET A 5 -11.11 -37.47 29.97
N HIS A 6 -12.42 -37.36 30.06
CA HIS A 6 -13.12 -36.08 29.89
C HIS A 6 -13.93 -35.80 31.17
N ASP A 7 -13.65 -34.70 31.85
CA ASP A 7 -14.27 -34.31 33.12
C ASP A 7 -14.21 -35.42 34.19
N GLY A 8 -13.10 -36.17 34.25
CA GLY A 8 -12.93 -37.26 35.19
C GLY A 8 -13.67 -38.56 34.83
N VAL A 9 -14.36 -38.61 33.69
CA VAL A 9 -15.04 -39.80 33.18
C VAL A 9 -14.23 -40.43 32.06
N LYS A 10 -14.03 -41.74 32.12
CA LYS A 10 -13.38 -42.49 31.04
C LYS A 10 -14.35 -42.62 29.87
N VAL A 11 -13.99 -42.01 28.75
CA VAL A 11 -14.77 -42.05 27.52
C VAL A 11 -14.09 -42.88 26.44
N GLU A 12 -14.88 -43.63 25.69
CA GLU A 12 -14.42 -44.35 24.51
C GLU A 12 -14.45 -43.42 23.29
N VAL A 13 -13.31 -43.19 22.68
CA VAL A 13 -13.20 -42.36 21.50
C VAL A 13 -13.08 -43.25 20.26
N VAL A 14 -14.07 -43.15 19.39
CA VAL A 14 -14.09 -43.82 18.08
C VAL A 14 -13.74 -42.83 17.00
N ARG A 15 -12.54 -42.97 16.41
CA ARG A 15 -12.09 -42.09 15.32
C ARG A 15 -12.67 -42.51 14.00
N ASP A 16 -13.23 -41.56 13.25
CA ASP A 16 -13.58 -41.70 11.84
C ASP A 16 -12.39 -41.29 10.94
N LEU A 17 -11.49 -42.23 10.71
CA LEU A 17 -10.28 -42.00 9.93
C LEU A 17 -10.55 -41.52 8.50
N LYS A 18 -11.74 -41.83 7.92
CA LYS A 18 -12.10 -41.33 6.57
C LYS A 18 -12.48 -39.87 6.63
N LYS A 19 -13.24 -39.44 7.65
CA LYS A 19 -13.62 -38.07 7.87
C LYS A 19 -12.39 -37.22 8.18
N GLU A 20 -11.53 -37.70 9.08
CA GLU A 20 -10.26 -37.04 9.45
C GLU A 20 -9.34 -36.85 8.23
N LYS A 21 -9.14 -37.87 7.39
CA LYS A 21 -8.34 -37.75 6.17
C LYS A 21 -8.93 -36.76 5.16
N ARG A 22 -10.25 -36.65 5.06
CA ARG A 22 -10.92 -35.67 4.20
C ARG A 22 -10.71 -34.24 4.73
N ALA A 23 -10.90 -34.04 6.02
CA ALA A 23 -10.68 -32.74 6.68
C ALA A 23 -9.21 -32.31 6.54
N LEU A 24 -8.25 -33.20 6.77
CA LEU A 24 -6.83 -32.95 6.60
C LEU A 24 -6.48 -32.59 5.14
N LYS A 25 -7.07 -33.28 4.17
CA LYS A 25 -6.86 -32.96 2.76
C LYS A 25 -7.44 -31.58 2.40
N ALA A 26 -8.62 -31.24 2.91
CA ALA A 26 -9.23 -29.93 2.70
C ALA A 26 -8.39 -28.81 3.33
N LEU A 27 -7.92 -29.00 4.55
CA LEU A 27 -7.05 -28.05 5.23
C LEU A 27 -5.73 -27.85 4.48
N ASN A 28 -5.06 -28.94 4.08
CA ASN A 28 -3.82 -28.85 3.30
C ASN A 28 -4.02 -28.12 1.97
N ALA A 29 -5.14 -28.33 1.28
CA ALA A 29 -5.45 -27.63 0.04
C ALA A 29 -5.54 -26.11 0.27
N VAL A 30 -6.27 -25.69 1.31
CA VAL A 30 -6.44 -24.28 1.66
C VAL A 30 -5.11 -23.65 2.12
N LEU A 31 -4.33 -24.35 2.95
CA LEU A 31 -3.03 -23.88 3.42
C LEU A 31 -2.03 -23.72 2.27
N ASN A 32 -1.96 -24.67 1.34
CA ASN A 32 -1.06 -24.60 0.19
C ASN A 32 -1.47 -23.53 -0.82
N GLU A 33 -2.76 -23.25 -0.96
CA GLU A 33 -3.26 -22.23 -1.89
C GLU A 33 -3.03 -20.81 -1.36
N GLN A 34 -3.14 -20.60 -0.05
CA GLN A 34 -3.14 -19.27 0.55
C GLN A 34 -1.86 -18.91 1.30
N LEU A 35 -1.17 -19.92 1.86
CA LEU A 35 0.11 -19.74 2.52
C LEU A 35 1.21 -20.19 1.57
N ASN A 36 1.93 -19.24 1.00
CA ASN A 36 3.10 -19.52 0.16
C ASN A 36 4.30 -19.99 1.00
N VAL A 37 4.05 -20.87 1.96
CA VAL A 37 5.06 -21.43 2.89
C VAL A 37 5.61 -22.68 2.25
N GLU A 38 6.81 -22.59 1.68
CA GLU A 38 7.55 -23.77 1.23
C GLU A 38 7.83 -24.68 2.45
N GLY A 39 7.25 -25.86 2.42
CA GLY A 39 7.50 -26.89 3.44
C GLY A 39 6.50 -26.94 4.58
N PHE A 40 5.38 -26.21 4.56
CA PHE A 40 4.33 -26.42 5.53
C PHE A 40 3.76 -27.84 5.41
N SER A 41 4.05 -28.68 6.39
CA SER A 41 3.56 -30.06 6.43
C SER A 41 2.96 -30.33 7.81
N LEU A 42 1.66 -30.55 7.84
CA LEU A 42 0.95 -31.00 9.05
C LEU A 42 1.42 -32.37 9.59
N GLN A 43 2.38 -33.00 8.93
CA GLN A 43 2.99 -34.25 9.38
C GLN A 43 4.19 -34.04 10.30
N SER A 44 4.71 -32.80 10.42
CA SER A 44 5.77 -32.46 11.36
C SER A 44 5.15 -31.96 12.67
N PRO A 45 5.47 -32.53 13.82
CA PRO A 45 4.90 -32.12 15.11
C PRO A 45 5.35 -30.70 15.54
N ASP A 46 6.52 -30.26 15.09
CA ASP A 46 7.10 -28.95 15.43
C ASP A 46 7.40 -28.20 14.15
N ILE A 47 6.63 -27.14 13.89
CA ILE A 47 6.83 -26.25 12.75
C ILE A 47 7.21 -24.88 13.29
N GLN A 48 8.35 -24.36 12.85
CA GLN A 48 8.73 -22.98 13.10
C GLN A 48 8.12 -22.10 12.04
N ILE A 49 7.32 -21.13 12.47
CA ILE A 49 6.70 -20.14 11.61
C ILE A 49 7.10 -18.73 12.05
N THR A 50 7.14 -17.81 11.11
CA THR A 50 7.35 -16.40 11.39
C THR A 50 6.07 -15.75 11.93
N THR A 51 6.18 -14.55 12.49
CA THR A 51 4.99 -13.80 12.95
C THR A 51 4.02 -13.53 11.80
N THR A 52 4.51 -13.23 10.60
CA THR A 52 3.70 -13.00 9.41
C THR A 52 2.91 -14.24 9.02
N GLU A 53 3.56 -15.40 8.96
CA GLU A 53 2.90 -16.67 8.66
C GLU A 53 1.86 -17.05 9.72
N LEU A 54 2.13 -16.71 10.99
CA LEU A 54 1.15 -16.90 12.06
C LEU A 54 -0.07 -15.99 11.89
N LEU A 55 0.14 -14.73 11.48
CA LEU A 55 -0.95 -13.80 11.18
C LEU A 55 -1.77 -14.25 9.96
N ASP A 56 -1.11 -14.78 8.93
CA ASP A 56 -1.78 -15.40 7.79
C ASP A 56 -2.66 -16.59 8.22
N LEU A 57 -2.19 -17.41 9.19
CA LEU A 57 -2.99 -18.48 9.78
C LEU A 57 -4.19 -17.94 10.58
N VAL A 58 -4.02 -16.85 11.33
CA VAL A 58 -5.11 -16.20 12.08
C VAL A 58 -6.16 -15.66 11.11
N GLU A 59 -5.75 -15.01 10.04
CA GLU A 59 -6.64 -14.53 8.97
C GLU A 59 -7.40 -15.68 8.31
N LEU A 60 -6.68 -16.74 7.94
CA LEU A 60 -7.25 -17.92 7.32
C LEU A 60 -8.27 -18.63 8.21
N ARG A 61 -7.98 -18.71 9.52
CA ARG A 61 -8.91 -19.25 10.52
C ARG A 61 -10.18 -18.39 10.58
N GLY A 62 -10.06 -17.07 10.49
CA GLY A 62 -11.23 -16.17 10.42
C GLY A 62 -12.11 -16.46 9.21
N LYS A 63 -11.52 -16.70 8.04
CA LYS A 63 -12.22 -17.03 6.79
C LYS A 63 -12.81 -18.45 6.79
N HIS A 64 -12.18 -19.41 7.48
CA HIS A 64 -12.55 -20.82 7.50
C HIS A 64 -12.67 -21.38 8.93
N PRO A 65 -13.62 -20.88 9.73
CA PRO A 65 -13.72 -21.23 11.16
C PRO A 65 -13.98 -22.71 11.43
N ASP A 66 -14.56 -23.41 10.46
CA ASP A 66 -14.93 -24.83 10.58
C ASP A 66 -13.80 -25.79 10.19
N LEU A 67 -12.70 -25.31 9.60
CA LEU A 67 -11.62 -26.17 9.11
C LEU A 67 -10.61 -26.53 10.20
N PHE A 68 -10.25 -25.58 11.06
CA PHE A 68 -9.28 -25.77 12.14
C PHE A 68 -9.48 -24.77 13.26
N ALA A 69 -8.93 -25.09 14.43
CA ALA A 69 -8.85 -24.20 15.57
C ALA A 69 -7.38 -23.85 15.84
N LEU A 70 -7.14 -22.62 16.28
CA LEU A 70 -5.85 -22.20 16.83
C LEU A 70 -5.98 -22.17 18.36
N GLU A 71 -5.10 -22.88 19.02
CA GLU A 71 -4.98 -22.90 20.47
C GLU A 71 -3.68 -22.22 20.89
N TRP A 72 -3.78 -21.36 21.88
CA TRP A 72 -2.65 -20.61 22.43
C TRP A 72 -2.31 -21.22 23.80
N PRO A 73 -1.24 -21.99 23.91
CA PRO A 73 -0.92 -22.68 25.16
C PRO A 73 -0.53 -21.70 26.27
N GLU A 74 0.10 -20.57 25.91
CA GLU A 74 0.52 -19.52 26.82
C GLU A 74 0.38 -18.14 26.14
N GLY A 75 0.05 -17.11 26.94
CA GLY A 75 -0.07 -15.73 26.47
C GLY A 75 -1.43 -15.35 25.91
N GLU A 76 -1.52 -14.15 25.34
CA GLU A 76 -2.74 -13.65 24.72
C GLU A 76 -2.78 -14.05 23.24
N PRO A 77 -3.96 -14.47 22.73
CA PRO A 77 -4.12 -14.74 21.31
C PRO A 77 -3.91 -13.47 20.49
N PHE A 78 -3.33 -13.62 19.30
CA PHE A 78 -3.20 -12.51 18.37
C PHE A 78 -4.58 -12.03 17.90
N ARG A 79 -4.78 -10.74 18.00
CA ARG A 79 -5.99 -10.04 17.53
C ARG A 79 -5.67 -9.39 16.21
N LEU A 80 -6.32 -9.86 15.16
CA LEU A 80 -6.18 -9.32 13.83
C LEU A 80 -7.46 -8.59 13.46
N ARG A 81 -7.34 -7.30 13.14
CA ARG A 81 -8.43 -6.46 12.65
C ARG A 81 -8.15 -6.06 11.20
N GLU A 82 -9.19 -5.83 10.43
CA GLU A 82 -9.08 -5.32 9.07
C GLU A 82 -9.11 -3.79 9.10
N ALA A 83 -8.21 -3.14 8.36
CA ALA A 83 -8.25 -1.70 8.18
C ALA A 83 -9.38 -1.35 7.21
N ASP A 84 -10.23 -0.40 7.58
CA ASP A 84 -11.23 0.18 6.69
C ASP A 84 -10.64 1.40 5.96
N GLY A 85 -9.80 1.15 4.97
CA GLY A 85 -9.18 2.21 4.17
C GLY A 85 -10.20 3.10 3.47
N GLY A 86 -11.39 2.57 3.16
CA GLY A 86 -12.47 3.33 2.55
C GLY A 86 -13.07 4.42 3.44
N SER A 87 -12.89 4.32 4.76
CA SER A 87 -13.28 5.37 5.71
C SER A 87 -12.22 6.47 5.87
N TRP A 88 -11.01 6.29 5.33
CA TRP A 88 -9.93 7.24 5.52
C TRP A 88 -9.96 8.34 4.46
N THR A 89 -9.87 9.56 4.94
CA THR A 89 -9.78 10.76 4.11
C THR A 89 -8.57 11.58 4.51
N VAL A 90 -7.75 11.92 3.54
CA VAL A 90 -6.54 12.72 3.71
C VAL A 90 -6.64 13.95 2.82
N SER A 91 -6.43 15.13 3.38
CA SER A 91 -6.45 16.39 2.66
C SER A 91 -5.05 16.74 2.16
N ALA A 92 -4.94 17.19 0.91
CA ALA A 92 -3.70 17.66 0.31
C ALA A 92 -3.63 19.20 0.41
N ASN A 93 -2.94 19.72 1.41
CA ASN A 93 -2.86 21.15 1.68
C ASN A 93 -1.66 21.80 0.98
N PRO A 94 -1.85 22.92 0.22
CA PRO A 94 -0.76 23.57 -0.48
C PRO A 94 0.16 24.33 0.50
N VAL A 95 1.45 23.96 0.52
CA VAL A 95 2.49 24.60 1.32
C VAL A 95 3.71 24.91 0.44
N GLY A 96 3.87 26.15 0.02
CA GLY A 96 4.96 26.53 -0.87
C GLY A 96 4.92 25.78 -2.20
N GLY A 97 6.00 25.05 -2.55
CA GLY A 97 6.11 24.18 -3.74
C GLY A 97 5.58 22.75 -3.56
N TRP A 98 4.90 22.46 -2.45
CA TRP A 98 4.50 21.15 -2.01
C TRP A 98 3.01 21.07 -1.70
N PHE A 99 2.48 19.85 -1.66
CA PHE A 99 1.24 19.51 -0.99
C PHE A 99 1.60 18.68 0.26
N GLU A 100 1.12 19.10 1.42
CA GLU A 100 1.25 18.38 2.67
C GLU A 100 0.01 17.53 2.86
N LEU A 101 0.20 16.21 3.04
CA LEU A 101 -0.89 15.27 3.29
C LEU A 101 -1.21 15.25 4.77
N GLU A 102 -2.41 15.67 5.12
CA GLU A 102 -2.90 15.76 6.49
C GLU A 102 -4.21 14.99 6.65
N GLY A 103 -4.34 14.25 7.74
CA GLY A 103 -5.54 13.52 8.10
C GLY A 103 -5.27 12.60 9.28
N ASP A 104 -6.31 12.38 10.06
CA ASP A 104 -6.32 11.44 11.17
C ASP A 104 -6.78 10.08 10.65
N ILE A 105 -5.89 9.09 10.68
CA ILE A 105 -6.14 7.76 10.17
C ILE A 105 -6.48 6.84 11.32
N HIS A 106 -7.73 6.40 11.35
CA HIS A 106 -8.24 5.49 12.37
C HIS A 106 -7.91 4.04 11.97
N LEU A 107 -6.78 3.51 12.46
CA LEU A 107 -6.44 2.10 12.27
C LEU A 107 -7.40 1.18 13.04
N THR A 108 -7.83 1.63 14.21
CA THR A 108 -8.91 1.05 15.03
C THR A 108 -9.65 2.16 15.74
N GLU A 109 -10.74 1.84 16.46
CA GLU A 109 -11.46 2.84 17.29
C GLU A 109 -10.55 3.58 18.28
N ASP A 110 -9.54 2.88 18.82
CA ASP A 110 -8.65 3.39 19.86
C ASP A 110 -7.27 3.83 19.34
N TYR A 111 -6.96 3.58 18.04
CA TYR A 111 -5.62 3.82 17.51
C TYR A 111 -5.67 4.72 16.28
N ILE A 112 -5.32 5.97 16.50
CA ILE A 112 -5.31 7.02 15.48
C ILE A 112 -3.86 7.42 15.20
N VAL A 113 -3.50 7.51 13.94
CA VAL A 113 -2.15 7.89 13.49
C VAL A 113 -2.21 8.97 12.42
N SER A 114 -1.15 9.77 12.33
CA SER A 114 -0.92 10.66 11.19
C SER A 114 -0.46 9.86 9.96
N MET A 115 -0.55 10.47 8.77
CA MET A 115 -0.02 9.87 7.54
C MET A 115 1.46 9.51 7.67
N GLY A 116 2.27 10.36 8.32
CA GLY A 116 3.70 10.09 8.53
C GLY A 116 3.97 8.88 9.41
N GLN A 117 3.20 8.73 10.48
CA GLN A 117 3.27 7.57 11.36
C GLN A 117 2.82 6.30 10.63
N LEU A 118 1.72 6.35 9.89
CA LEU A 118 1.24 5.22 9.09
C LEU A 118 2.31 4.71 8.10
N LEU A 119 2.91 5.61 7.32
CA LEU A 119 3.96 5.23 6.38
C LEU A 119 5.22 4.69 7.09
N SER A 120 5.51 5.12 8.34
CA SER A 120 6.59 4.54 9.14
C SER A 120 6.27 3.11 9.55
N LEU A 121 5.06 2.88 10.05
CA LEU A 121 4.59 1.55 10.45
C LEU A 121 4.62 0.56 9.28
N ILE A 122 4.27 1.00 8.07
CA ILE A 122 4.32 0.16 6.86
C ILE A 122 5.76 -0.20 6.48
N ARG A 123 6.71 0.71 6.64
CA ARG A 123 8.13 0.44 6.36
C ARG A 123 8.77 -0.50 7.38
N GLU A 124 8.38 -0.39 8.63
CA GLU A 124 8.89 -1.19 9.74
C GLU A 124 8.25 -2.59 9.80
N GLY A 125 7.07 -2.73 9.22
CA GLY A 125 6.28 -3.95 9.23
C GLY A 125 6.64 -4.92 8.10
N ASP A 126 6.32 -6.20 8.32
CA ASP A 126 6.52 -7.29 7.35
C ASP A 126 5.35 -7.36 6.33
N GLY A 127 5.10 -6.27 5.60
CA GLY A 127 4.18 -6.34 4.47
C GLY A 127 2.75 -5.90 4.76
N ARG A 128 1.79 -6.83 4.94
CA ARG A 128 0.34 -6.54 5.04
C ARG A 128 -0.14 -6.20 6.45
N TYR A 129 0.68 -6.47 7.45
CA TYR A 129 0.28 -6.35 8.85
C TYR A 129 1.01 -5.21 9.54
N ILE A 130 0.25 -4.36 10.22
CA ILE A 130 0.76 -3.31 11.09
C ILE A 130 0.61 -3.78 12.54
N ARG A 131 1.72 -3.78 13.27
CA ARG A 131 1.72 -4.09 14.71
C ARG A 131 1.31 -2.85 15.50
N LEU A 132 0.27 -2.97 16.32
CA LEU A 132 -0.19 -1.89 17.22
C LEU A 132 0.25 -2.13 18.67
N GLY A 133 0.52 -3.38 19.03
CA GLY A 133 0.89 -3.79 20.38
C GLY A 133 1.53 -5.17 20.38
N ASP A 134 1.60 -5.80 21.55
CA ASP A 134 2.25 -7.13 21.65
C ASP A 134 1.46 -8.22 20.95
N SER A 135 0.13 -8.14 20.97
CA SER A 135 -0.78 -9.14 20.37
C SER A 135 -1.83 -8.51 19.43
N ASP A 136 -1.77 -7.20 19.19
CA ASP A 136 -2.73 -6.49 18.35
C ASP A 136 -2.12 -6.11 17.00
N TYR A 137 -2.80 -6.50 15.93
CA TYR A 137 -2.38 -6.27 14.55
C TYR A 137 -3.54 -5.77 13.70
N VAL A 138 -3.20 -4.99 12.66
CA VAL A 138 -4.13 -4.53 11.63
C VAL A 138 -3.66 -5.05 10.28
N HIS A 139 -4.57 -5.68 9.54
CA HIS A 139 -4.35 -6.11 8.17
C HIS A 139 -4.73 -4.98 7.20
N LEU A 140 -3.84 -4.69 6.24
CA LEU A 140 -4.11 -3.79 5.14
C LEU A 140 -4.48 -4.59 3.90
N SER A 141 -5.52 -4.17 3.17
CA SER A 141 -5.81 -4.72 1.85
C SER A 141 -4.62 -4.50 0.90
N ASP A 142 -4.45 -5.36 -0.09
CA ASP A 142 -3.39 -5.21 -1.10
C ASP A 142 -3.54 -3.89 -1.89
N ALA A 143 -4.78 -3.45 -2.11
CA ALA A 143 -5.08 -2.18 -2.78
C ALA A 143 -4.62 -0.98 -1.95
N LEU A 144 -4.98 -0.95 -0.67
CA LEU A 144 -4.59 0.09 0.27
C LEU A 144 -3.08 0.13 0.46
N ARG A 145 -2.46 -1.03 0.68
CA ARG A 145 -1.01 -1.15 0.80
C ARG A 145 -0.29 -0.61 -0.44
N SER A 146 -0.75 -0.98 -1.62
CA SER A 146 -0.17 -0.52 -2.88
C SER A 146 -0.32 1.00 -3.06
N GLN A 147 -1.44 1.59 -2.66
CA GLN A 147 -1.66 3.03 -2.65
C GLN A 147 -0.67 3.72 -1.71
N LEU A 148 -0.55 3.25 -0.47
CA LEU A 148 0.35 3.82 0.54
C LEU A 148 1.82 3.73 0.13
N LEU A 149 2.26 2.63 -0.48
CA LEU A 149 3.61 2.49 -1.02
C LEU A 149 3.89 3.44 -2.20
N ARG A 150 2.91 3.69 -3.08
CA ARG A 150 3.05 4.71 -4.14
C ARG A 150 3.22 6.10 -3.55
N ILE A 151 2.41 6.46 -2.56
CA ILE A 151 2.54 7.73 -1.84
C ILE A 151 3.94 7.82 -1.21
N ASP A 152 4.36 6.79 -0.49
CA ASP A 152 5.67 6.75 0.20
C ASP A 152 6.86 6.90 -0.74
N THR A 153 6.78 6.31 -1.94
CA THR A 153 7.85 6.41 -2.96
C THR A 153 8.05 7.86 -3.46
N MET A 154 6.97 8.64 -3.53
CA MET A 154 7.00 10.02 -4.02
C MET A 154 7.10 11.05 -2.90
N ALA A 155 6.90 10.62 -1.65
CA ALA A 155 6.82 11.49 -0.49
C ALA A 155 8.21 11.94 0.00
N GLN A 156 8.30 13.20 0.37
CA GLN A 156 9.35 13.71 1.22
C GLN A 156 8.83 13.87 2.64
N ARG A 157 9.58 13.38 3.60
CA ARG A 157 9.25 13.49 5.01
C ARG A 157 9.89 14.71 5.64
N HIS A 158 9.13 15.42 6.44
CA HIS A 158 9.62 16.53 7.24
C HIS A 158 9.06 16.39 8.67
N GLY A 159 9.76 15.62 9.51
CA GLY A 159 9.21 15.11 10.77
C GLY A 159 8.04 14.15 10.49
N ASP A 160 6.92 14.36 11.18
CA ASP A 160 5.68 13.57 11.00
C ASP A 160 4.86 13.98 9.75
N LYS A 161 5.31 15.02 9.03
CA LYS A 161 4.62 15.56 7.88
C LYS A 161 5.07 14.86 6.60
N VAL A 162 4.11 14.53 5.76
CA VAL A 162 4.30 13.90 4.45
C VAL A 162 4.02 14.92 3.37
N ARG A 163 5.01 15.19 2.52
CA ARG A 163 4.92 16.18 1.46
C ARG A 163 5.16 15.56 0.10
N LEU A 164 4.31 15.90 -0.84
CA LEU A 164 4.46 15.57 -2.25
C LEU A 164 4.72 16.86 -3.04
N SER A 165 5.66 16.82 -4.00
CA SER A 165 5.86 18.00 -4.82
C SER A 165 4.61 18.28 -5.65
N LYS A 166 4.35 19.57 -5.94
CA LYS A 166 3.20 19.97 -6.78
C LYS A 166 3.22 19.27 -8.13
N VAL A 167 4.41 19.12 -8.72
CA VAL A 167 4.59 18.42 -10.00
C VAL A 167 4.24 16.94 -9.87
N ALA A 168 4.76 16.25 -8.84
CA ALA A 168 4.44 14.85 -8.61
C ALA A 168 2.93 14.63 -8.45
N MET A 169 2.27 15.42 -7.60
CA MET A 169 0.80 15.34 -7.41
C MET A 169 0.03 15.60 -8.70
N ALA A 170 0.42 16.62 -9.47
CA ALA A 170 -0.27 16.98 -10.69
C ALA A 170 -0.13 15.92 -11.80
N VAL A 171 1.09 15.37 -11.97
CA VAL A 171 1.40 14.37 -13.02
C VAL A 171 0.93 12.98 -12.66
N SER A 172 0.93 12.62 -11.35
CA SER A 172 0.47 11.29 -10.91
C SER A 172 -1.01 11.05 -11.19
N GLY A 173 -1.80 12.12 -11.38
CA GLY A 173 -3.22 11.99 -11.70
C GLY A 173 -3.96 11.10 -10.72
N ASP A 174 -4.81 10.21 -11.24
CA ASP A 174 -5.62 9.28 -10.46
C ASP A 174 -4.80 8.11 -9.87
N SER A 175 -3.51 8.01 -10.20
CA SER A 175 -2.66 6.89 -9.71
C SER A 175 -2.44 6.91 -8.20
N LEU A 176 -2.61 8.06 -7.55
CA LEU A 176 -2.54 8.19 -6.09
C LEU A 176 -3.90 7.95 -5.41
N GLN A 177 -4.98 8.00 -6.16
CA GLN A 177 -6.29 7.62 -5.66
C GLN A 177 -6.38 6.09 -5.49
N GLY A 178 -7.24 5.65 -4.62
CA GLY A 178 -7.42 4.24 -4.33
C GLY A 178 -8.49 4.02 -3.28
N GLU A 179 -8.24 3.11 -2.37
CA GLU A 179 -9.17 2.79 -1.29
C GLU A 179 -9.30 3.95 -0.30
N MET A 180 -8.17 4.56 0.07
CA MET A 180 -8.15 5.79 0.86
C MET A 180 -8.40 7.00 -0.06
N ALA A 181 -9.31 7.88 0.34
CA ALA A 181 -9.61 9.11 -0.38
C ALA A 181 -8.55 10.19 -0.13
N ILE A 182 -8.08 10.84 -1.20
CA ILE A 182 -7.26 12.05 -1.10
C ILE A 182 -8.11 13.22 -1.60
N GLU A 183 -8.42 14.15 -0.69
CA GLU A 183 -9.10 15.40 -1.04
C GLU A 183 -8.13 16.34 -1.73
N GLU A 184 -8.44 16.65 -2.98
CA GLU A 184 -7.60 17.49 -3.82
C GLU A 184 -8.06 18.94 -3.74
N PRO A 185 -7.15 19.90 -3.45
CA PRO A 185 -7.51 21.31 -3.43
C PRO A 185 -7.70 21.85 -4.86
N ASP A 186 -8.49 22.92 -5.00
CA ASP A 186 -8.74 23.59 -6.28
C ASP A 186 -7.45 23.94 -7.03
N ALA A 187 -6.40 24.29 -6.31
CA ALA A 187 -5.09 24.59 -6.89
C ALA A 187 -4.47 23.39 -7.64
N LEU A 188 -4.70 22.16 -7.16
CA LEU A 188 -4.23 20.94 -7.84
C LEU A 188 -5.10 20.63 -9.06
N LEU A 189 -6.42 20.76 -8.93
CA LEU A 189 -7.36 20.57 -10.03
C LEU A 189 -7.07 21.54 -11.17
N GLU A 190 -6.84 22.80 -10.85
CA GLU A 190 -6.45 23.84 -11.83
C GLU A 190 -5.11 23.51 -12.50
N MET A 191 -4.12 23.04 -11.73
CA MET A 191 -2.83 22.64 -12.30
C MET A 191 -2.97 21.46 -13.27
N ARG A 192 -3.77 20.45 -12.92
CA ARG A 192 -4.09 19.33 -13.83
C ARG A 192 -4.83 19.79 -15.10
N ARG A 193 -5.75 20.75 -14.96
CA ARG A 193 -6.42 21.35 -16.12
C ARG A 193 -5.40 21.97 -17.07
N ARG A 194 -4.46 22.79 -16.56
CA ARG A 194 -3.41 23.43 -17.36
C ARG A 194 -2.48 22.42 -18.01
N ILE A 195 -2.14 21.30 -17.32
CA ILE A 195 -1.34 20.23 -17.92
C ILE A 195 -2.06 19.66 -19.14
N ARG A 196 -3.33 19.28 -19.01
CA ARG A 196 -4.13 18.78 -20.15
C ARG A 196 -4.21 19.79 -21.30
N GLU A 197 -4.48 21.05 -21.00
CA GLU A 197 -4.51 22.11 -22.00
C GLU A 197 -3.17 22.31 -22.71
N SER A 198 -2.04 22.07 -21.97
CA SER A 198 -0.71 22.20 -22.57
C SER A 198 -0.38 21.05 -23.53
N GLU A 199 -0.98 19.87 -23.37
CA GLU A 199 -0.80 18.74 -24.31
C GLU A 199 -1.33 19.05 -25.70
N ASP A 200 -2.47 19.73 -25.78
CA ASP A 200 -3.13 20.13 -27.02
C ASP A 200 -2.68 21.52 -27.52
N MET A 201 -1.78 22.17 -26.79
CA MET A 201 -1.32 23.53 -27.13
C MET A 201 -0.49 23.52 -28.42
N GLU A 202 -0.97 24.23 -29.44
CA GLU A 202 -0.16 24.62 -30.61
C GLU A 202 0.83 25.70 -30.18
N VAL A 203 2.11 25.36 -30.21
CA VAL A 203 3.19 26.27 -29.82
C VAL A 203 3.85 26.82 -31.07
N GLU A 204 3.65 28.10 -31.29
CA GLU A 204 4.38 28.84 -32.31
C GLU A 204 5.76 29.26 -31.79
N ILE A 205 6.80 28.96 -32.54
CA ILE A 205 8.15 29.39 -32.20
C ILE A 205 8.27 30.87 -32.63
N PRO A 206 8.75 31.76 -31.72
CA PRO A 206 8.91 33.15 -32.07
C PRO A 206 9.79 33.36 -33.31
N THR A 207 9.29 34.11 -34.29
CA THR A 207 9.97 34.33 -35.57
C THR A 207 11.11 35.38 -35.52
N ASP A 208 11.24 36.05 -34.40
CA ASP A 208 12.31 37.02 -34.10
C ASP A 208 13.57 36.39 -33.51
N LEU A 209 13.61 35.08 -33.40
CA LEU A 209 14.82 34.32 -33.14
C LEU A 209 15.75 34.43 -34.37
N ASN A 210 16.87 35.15 -34.23
CA ASN A 210 17.89 35.28 -35.28
C ASN A 210 18.72 33.98 -35.48
N ALA A 211 18.08 32.81 -35.39
CA ALA A 211 18.72 31.51 -35.53
C ALA A 211 17.83 30.55 -36.31
N VAL A 212 18.42 29.76 -37.21
CA VAL A 212 17.73 28.64 -37.85
C VAL A 212 17.88 27.43 -36.92
N LEU A 213 16.78 27.08 -36.27
CA LEU A 213 16.74 25.90 -35.44
C LEU A 213 16.65 24.63 -36.30
N ARG A 214 17.27 23.54 -35.84
CA ARG A 214 17.06 22.20 -36.40
C ARG A 214 15.76 21.62 -35.84
N ASP A 215 15.14 20.66 -36.53
CA ASP A 215 13.84 20.09 -36.16
C ASP A 215 13.78 19.67 -34.69
N TYR A 216 14.79 18.94 -34.18
CA TYR A 216 14.84 18.52 -32.76
C TYR A 216 15.00 19.70 -31.79
N GLN A 217 15.62 20.80 -32.20
CA GLN A 217 15.73 22.01 -31.38
C GLN A 217 14.37 22.74 -31.31
N GLU A 218 13.62 22.75 -32.41
CA GLU A 218 12.26 23.27 -32.42
C GLU A 218 11.36 22.44 -31.51
N ASP A 219 11.47 21.11 -31.56
CA ASP A 219 10.72 20.22 -30.69
C ASP A 219 11.07 20.44 -29.22
N GLY A 220 12.35 20.65 -28.92
CA GLY A 220 12.82 21.02 -27.57
C GLY A 220 12.23 22.35 -27.08
N VAL A 221 12.18 23.37 -27.95
CA VAL A 221 11.56 24.67 -27.62
C VAL A 221 10.06 24.51 -27.37
N ARG A 222 9.35 23.82 -28.27
CA ARG A 222 7.92 23.52 -28.09
C ARG A 222 7.65 22.81 -26.79
N TRP A 223 8.46 21.79 -26.46
CA TRP A 223 8.37 21.05 -25.19
C TRP A 223 8.58 21.97 -23.98
N MET A 224 9.64 22.80 -24.00
CA MET A 224 9.90 23.75 -22.91
C MET A 224 8.76 24.75 -22.73
N LEU A 225 8.20 25.28 -23.80
CA LEU A 225 7.08 26.21 -23.73
C LEU A 225 5.80 25.56 -23.19
N ARG A 226 5.51 24.29 -23.56
CA ARG A 226 4.41 23.53 -22.98
C ARG A 226 4.61 23.29 -21.48
N MET A 227 5.80 22.90 -21.06
CA MET A 227 6.08 22.67 -19.63
C MET A 227 5.93 23.96 -18.82
N THR A 228 6.47 25.08 -19.32
CA THR A 228 6.39 26.36 -18.61
C THR A 228 4.98 26.94 -18.57
N SER A 229 4.10 26.62 -19.54
CA SER A 229 2.73 27.13 -19.61
C SER A 229 1.88 26.77 -18.39
N TRP A 230 2.14 25.62 -17.75
CA TRP A 230 1.47 25.22 -16.52
C TRP A 230 2.32 25.40 -15.25
N GLY A 231 3.49 26.06 -15.37
CA GLY A 231 4.33 26.44 -14.24
C GLY A 231 5.40 25.44 -13.85
N ALA A 232 5.71 24.43 -14.70
CA ALA A 232 6.85 23.56 -14.49
C ALA A 232 8.16 24.30 -14.82
N GLY A 233 9.20 24.01 -14.05
CA GLY A 233 10.57 24.30 -14.46
C GLY A 233 11.05 23.23 -15.44
N VAL A 234 11.94 23.61 -16.35
CA VAL A 234 12.53 22.70 -17.34
C VAL A 234 14.04 22.70 -17.24
N CYS A 235 14.65 21.55 -17.54
CA CYS A 235 16.08 21.37 -17.65
C CYS A 235 16.38 20.66 -18.97
N LEU A 236 17.11 21.33 -19.87
CA LEU A 236 17.54 20.76 -21.14
C LEU A 236 18.86 20.01 -20.92
N ALA A 237 18.77 18.70 -20.75
CA ALA A 237 19.90 17.81 -20.41
C ALA A 237 20.36 16.95 -21.60
N ASP A 238 20.29 17.49 -22.83
CA ASP A 238 20.76 16.81 -24.04
C ASP A 238 22.27 16.60 -24.03
N ASP A 239 22.75 15.68 -24.86
CA ASP A 239 24.17 15.38 -25.03
C ASP A 239 24.98 16.61 -25.48
N MET A 240 26.27 16.61 -25.15
CA MET A 240 27.19 17.66 -25.59
C MET A 240 27.29 17.66 -27.13
N GLY A 241 27.35 18.85 -27.72
CA GLY A 241 27.48 19.00 -29.18
C GLY A 241 26.18 19.14 -29.94
N LEU A 242 25.00 19.06 -29.30
CA LEU A 242 23.69 19.22 -29.92
C LEU A 242 23.27 20.70 -30.08
N GLY A 243 24.18 21.67 -29.85
CA GLY A 243 23.89 23.08 -30.10
C GLY A 243 22.88 23.73 -29.16
N LYS A 244 23.03 23.46 -27.86
CA LYS A 244 22.17 24.04 -26.79
C LYS A 244 22.44 25.53 -26.54
N THR A 245 23.57 26.06 -27.02
CA THR A 245 24.03 27.46 -26.88
C THR A 245 24.08 28.12 -28.23
#